data_f9e2582dfcc5dd8c3e5c96678287662d
#
_entry.id   f9e2582dfcc5dd8c3e5c96678287662d
#
_cell.length_a   1.000
_cell.length_b   1.000
_cell.length_c   1.000
_cell.angle_alpha   90.00
_cell.angle_beta   90.00
_cell.angle_gamma   90.00
#
_symmetry.space_group_name_H-M   'P 1'
#
loop_
_entity.id
_entity.type
_entity.pdbx_description
1 polymer ?
#
loop_
_entity_poly.entity_id
_entity_poly.type
_entity_poly.pdbx_seq_one_letter_code
_entity_poly.pdbx_strand_id
1 'polypeptide(L)'
;MTKVFVNNYPEATAILTNRDFAQSLYDESSVIMQDVILTSEGDPHINRRKTEYHLFRKEISRNYEQVDFPKILKPIIDDSFSNGRSDLVELGYLFTMNVTADISGIDVPKDFIKTRNLLKLVKIFSEGATLVHSLKDKTIIRNQVIDALEVFDKEFYSSSLKRRKEILEKFECGEIDEDELPKDVLTILLRNKKNLNLSNDIIRREVAFYLQAGSHSTANASTHAFHELYEWIKSHPKDENIIQNDKFFLQKCVFETLRLHPASPVAWRKAIKPSKILRGKNIKEGDHIIIDLWNSNRDISVYGKDATKYNPYREVQKNYPPWGLTFGVGAHSCLARVLDGGEIPKADTDIKKHNFGLITCFMQALLDRGAQTTQKDIPQLDNKTERQNWGKYPIIFKKEK
;
A
#
# COMPACT_ATOMS: atom_id res chain seq x y z
N MET A 1 -22.11 10.49 20.73
CA MET A 1 -21.60 9.97 19.45
C MET A 1 -21.81 8.47 19.44
N THR A 2 -22.56 7.98 18.48
CA THR A 2 -22.88 6.56 18.36
C THR A 2 -21.94 5.90 17.36
N LYS A 3 -21.57 4.63 17.59
CA LYS A 3 -20.87 3.83 16.61
C LYS A 3 -21.87 2.99 15.81
N VAL A 4 -21.85 3.14 14.47
CA VAL A 4 -22.68 2.37 13.55
C VAL A 4 -21.79 1.40 12.80
N PHE A 5 -22.08 0.11 12.84
CA PHE A 5 -21.28 -0.92 12.17
C PHE A 5 -21.89 -1.31 10.83
N VAL A 6 -21.04 -1.48 9.83
CA VAL A 6 -21.35 -1.90 8.45
C VAL A 6 -20.42 -3.06 8.10
N ASN A 7 -20.97 -4.19 7.66
CA ASN A 7 -20.23 -5.43 7.43
C ASN A 7 -20.59 -6.13 6.09
N ASN A 8 -21.32 -5.44 5.22
CA ASN A 8 -21.67 -5.95 3.89
C ASN A 8 -21.18 -5.00 2.80
N TYR A 9 -20.96 -5.53 1.61
CA TYR A 9 -20.35 -4.81 0.51
C TYR A 9 -21.19 -3.60 0.01
N PRO A 10 -22.51 -3.71 -0.21
CA PRO A 10 -23.33 -2.61 -0.69
C PRO A 10 -23.36 -1.41 0.27
N GLU A 11 -23.59 -1.65 1.56
CA GLU A 11 -23.61 -0.57 2.57
C GLU A 11 -22.21 0.05 2.73
N ALA A 12 -21.15 -0.76 2.75
CA ALA A 12 -19.77 -0.28 2.81
C ALA A 12 -19.47 0.67 1.63
N THR A 13 -19.83 0.26 0.41
CA THR A 13 -19.65 1.08 -0.78
C THR A 13 -20.45 2.37 -0.71
N ALA A 14 -21.71 2.31 -0.27
CA ALA A 14 -22.58 3.47 -0.14
C ALA A 14 -21.98 4.54 0.80
N ILE A 15 -21.42 4.13 1.94
CA ILE A 15 -20.77 5.05 2.87
C ILE A 15 -19.44 5.57 2.31
N LEU A 16 -18.59 4.70 1.76
CA LEU A 16 -17.26 5.08 1.26
C LEU A 16 -17.30 6.04 0.06
N THR A 17 -18.37 6.01 -0.72
CA THR A 17 -18.56 6.89 -1.89
C THR A 17 -19.29 8.18 -1.56
N ASN A 18 -19.90 8.30 -0.38
CA ASN A 18 -20.70 9.46 0.01
C ASN A 18 -19.83 10.51 0.73
N ARG A 19 -19.81 11.73 0.19
CA ARG A 19 -19.04 12.86 0.72
C ARG A 19 -19.58 13.45 2.03
N ASP A 20 -20.75 12.99 2.48
CA ASP A 20 -21.30 13.38 3.79
C ASP A 20 -20.60 12.64 4.96
N PHE A 21 -19.60 11.82 4.64
CA PHE A 21 -18.83 11.03 5.59
C PHE A 21 -17.34 11.26 5.42
N ALA A 22 -16.75 12.01 6.34
CA ALA A 22 -15.33 12.33 6.37
C ALA A 22 -14.49 11.16 6.89
N GLN A 23 -13.22 11.10 6.49
CA GLN A 23 -12.24 10.14 7.00
C GLN A 23 -12.00 10.36 8.50
N SER A 24 -12.02 9.29 9.32
CA SER A 24 -11.80 9.40 10.76
C SER A 24 -10.96 8.27 11.38
N LEU A 25 -10.45 7.33 10.58
CA LEU A 25 -9.60 6.24 11.09
C LEU A 25 -8.30 6.76 11.71
N TYR A 26 -7.79 7.88 11.19
CA TYR A 26 -6.47 8.42 11.49
C TYR A 26 -6.47 9.57 12.50
N ASP A 27 -7.61 9.89 13.13
CA ASP A 27 -7.75 11.03 14.07
C ASP A 27 -6.75 10.93 15.23
N GLU A 28 -6.48 9.73 15.72
CA GLU A 28 -5.50 9.50 16.80
C GLU A 28 -4.04 9.55 16.33
N SER A 29 -3.80 9.51 15.03
CA SER A 29 -2.48 9.44 14.38
C SER A 29 -1.98 10.81 13.89
N SER A 30 -2.49 11.90 14.45
CA SER A 30 -2.27 13.27 13.96
C SER A 30 -0.80 13.67 13.82
N VAL A 31 0.10 13.12 14.63
CA VAL A 31 1.56 13.45 14.58
C VAL A 31 2.12 13.28 13.16
N ILE A 32 1.74 12.20 12.46
CA ILE A 32 2.21 11.92 11.10
C ILE A 32 1.12 12.08 10.05
N MET A 33 -0.16 11.94 10.43
CA MET A 33 -1.29 11.90 9.49
C MET A 33 -2.05 13.22 9.36
N GLN A 34 -1.75 14.23 10.17
CA GLN A 34 -2.47 15.52 10.11
C GLN A 34 -2.23 16.22 8.77
N ASP A 35 -3.30 16.59 8.10
CA ASP A 35 -3.32 17.36 6.84
C ASP A 35 -2.62 16.67 5.65
N VAL A 36 -2.29 15.37 5.73
CA VAL A 36 -1.86 14.59 4.57
C VAL A 36 -3.05 14.34 3.63
N ILE A 37 -2.78 13.98 2.38
CA ILE A 37 -3.84 13.78 1.38
C ILE A 37 -4.94 12.80 1.85
N LEU A 38 -4.58 11.75 2.59
CA LEU A 38 -5.51 10.74 3.06
C LEU A 38 -6.50 11.27 4.11
N THR A 39 -6.13 12.29 4.87
CA THR A 39 -6.93 12.88 5.95
C THR A 39 -7.51 14.25 5.60
N SER A 40 -7.14 14.81 4.44
CA SER A 40 -7.72 16.05 3.94
C SER A 40 -9.08 15.80 3.28
N GLU A 41 -9.95 16.80 3.32
CA GLU A 41 -11.32 16.72 2.78
C GLU A 41 -11.63 17.93 1.87
N GLY A 42 -12.70 17.85 1.10
CA GLY A 42 -13.19 18.94 0.25
C GLY A 42 -12.25 19.35 -0.86
N ASP A 43 -12.23 20.65 -1.20
CA ASP A 43 -11.42 21.20 -2.29
C ASP A 43 -9.91 21.03 -2.09
N PRO A 44 -9.33 21.19 -0.88
CA PRO A 44 -7.92 20.88 -0.64
C PRO A 44 -7.56 19.46 -1.02
N HIS A 45 -8.37 18.47 -0.64
CA HIS A 45 -8.18 17.08 -1.03
C HIS A 45 -8.26 16.89 -2.54
N ILE A 46 -9.31 17.43 -3.19
CA ILE A 46 -9.53 17.28 -4.63
C ILE A 46 -8.36 17.86 -5.43
N ASN A 47 -7.90 19.06 -5.08
CA ASN A 47 -6.82 19.74 -5.79
C ASN A 47 -5.47 19.02 -5.61
N ARG A 48 -5.16 18.61 -4.37
CA ARG A 48 -3.95 17.84 -4.09
C ARG A 48 -3.98 16.49 -4.81
N ARG A 49 -5.11 15.78 -4.75
CA ARG A 49 -5.29 14.50 -5.43
C ARG A 49 -5.11 14.60 -6.94
N LYS A 50 -5.65 15.64 -7.58
CA LYS A 50 -5.45 15.88 -9.02
C LYS A 50 -3.95 16.04 -9.35
N THR A 51 -3.22 16.80 -8.53
CA THR A 51 -1.80 17.04 -8.71
C THR A 51 -0.99 15.76 -8.52
N GLU A 52 -1.19 15.04 -7.44
CA GLU A 52 -0.40 13.86 -7.10
C GLU A 52 -0.75 12.64 -7.97
N TYR A 53 -2.00 12.54 -8.47
CA TYR A 53 -2.43 11.45 -9.36
C TYR A 53 -1.58 11.35 -10.64
N HIS A 54 -0.95 12.44 -11.08
CA HIS A 54 -0.05 12.40 -12.24
C HIS A 54 1.09 11.39 -12.08
N LEU A 55 1.54 11.12 -10.85
CA LEU A 55 2.60 10.15 -10.53
C LEU A 55 2.12 8.69 -10.63
N PHE A 56 0.81 8.46 -10.57
CA PHE A 56 0.20 7.12 -10.51
C PHE A 56 -0.62 6.77 -11.76
N ARG A 57 -0.41 7.51 -12.88
CA ARG A 57 -1.01 7.18 -14.16
C ARG A 57 -0.53 5.82 -14.65
N LYS A 58 -1.35 5.12 -15.41
CA LYS A 58 -1.07 3.77 -15.90
C LYS A 58 0.27 3.65 -16.64
N GLU A 59 0.57 4.63 -17.47
CA GLU A 59 1.80 4.68 -18.26
C GLU A 59 3.04 4.83 -17.35
N ILE A 60 2.94 5.68 -16.32
CA ILE A 60 4.00 5.88 -15.33
C ILE A 60 4.16 4.62 -14.49
N SER A 61 3.04 4.05 -13.99
CA SER A 61 3.06 2.79 -13.25
C SER A 61 3.67 1.65 -14.06
N ARG A 62 3.40 1.59 -15.38
CA ARG A 62 3.98 0.59 -16.28
C ARG A 62 5.47 0.78 -16.45
N ASN A 63 5.91 2.00 -16.71
CA ASN A 63 7.35 2.29 -16.82
C ASN A 63 8.07 1.92 -15.53
N TYR A 64 7.49 2.28 -14.38
CA TYR A 64 8.03 1.94 -13.08
C TYR A 64 8.13 0.42 -12.89
N GLU A 65 7.06 -0.33 -13.19
CA GLU A 65 7.03 -1.80 -13.11
C GLU A 65 8.08 -2.47 -14.00
N GLN A 66 8.25 -1.94 -15.22
CA GLN A 66 9.11 -2.59 -16.23
C GLN A 66 10.58 -2.16 -16.16
N VAL A 67 10.87 -0.95 -15.68
CA VAL A 67 12.21 -0.36 -15.74
C VAL A 67 12.82 -0.17 -14.35
N ASP A 68 12.14 0.51 -13.45
CA ASP A 68 12.74 0.94 -12.18
C ASP A 68 12.62 -0.14 -11.09
N PHE A 69 11.47 -0.79 -11.00
CA PHE A 69 11.24 -1.85 -10.02
C PHE A 69 12.23 -3.03 -10.15
N PRO A 70 12.52 -3.58 -11.35
CA PRO A 70 13.52 -4.63 -11.49
C PRO A 70 14.93 -4.23 -11.02
N LYS A 71 15.31 -2.96 -11.19
CA LYS A 71 16.62 -2.44 -10.73
C LYS A 71 16.68 -2.40 -9.20
N ILE A 72 15.56 -2.07 -8.54
CA ILE A 72 15.46 -2.06 -7.08
C ILE A 72 15.40 -3.48 -6.53
N LEU A 73 14.56 -4.34 -7.13
CA LEU A 73 14.25 -5.66 -6.61
C LEU A 73 15.41 -6.65 -6.79
N LYS A 74 16.07 -6.64 -7.94
CA LYS A 74 17.10 -7.63 -8.30
C LYS A 74 18.21 -7.75 -7.25
N PRO A 75 18.92 -6.67 -6.84
CA PRO A 75 19.98 -6.80 -5.84
C PRO A 75 19.49 -7.31 -4.48
N ILE A 76 18.28 -6.96 -4.08
CA ILE A 76 17.68 -7.37 -2.80
C ILE A 76 17.36 -8.87 -2.79
N ILE A 77 16.76 -9.37 -3.89
CA ILE A 77 16.47 -10.80 -4.03
C ILE A 77 17.75 -11.62 -4.21
N ASP A 78 18.71 -11.15 -5.01
CA ASP A 78 19.95 -11.88 -5.27
C ASP A 78 20.78 -12.04 -3.99
N ASP A 79 20.81 -11.05 -3.11
CA ASP A 79 21.43 -11.17 -1.77
C ASP A 79 20.76 -12.27 -0.93
N SER A 80 19.42 -12.24 -0.86
CA SER A 80 18.65 -13.24 -0.12
C SER A 80 18.81 -14.64 -0.72
N PHE A 81 18.81 -14.76 -2.05
CA PHE A 81 19.04 -16.02 -2.77
C PHE A 81 20.44 -16.58 -2.50
N SER A 82 21.47 -15.73 -2.50
CA SER A 82 22.86 -16.12 -2.22
C SER A 82 23.01 -16.70 -0.81
N ASN A 83 22.26 -16.15 0.16
CA ASN A 83 22.21 -16.62 1.54
C ASN A 83 21.38 -17.92 1.70
N GLY A 84 20.64 -18.34 0.67
CA GLY A 84 19.81 -19.56 0.65
C GLY A 84 18.57 -19.51 1.55
N ARG A 85 18.36 -18.43 2.30
CA ARG A 85 17.21 -18.21 3.20
C ARG A 85 16.99 -16.73 3.45
N SER A 86 15.74 -16.36 3.76
CA SER A 86 15.38 -15.01 4.17
C SER A 86 14.16 -15.02 5.08
N ASP A 87 13.87 -13.87 5.70
CA ASP A 87 12.56 -13.56 6.27
C ASP A 87 11.77 -12.73 5.25
N LEU A 88 10.67 -13.29 4.76
CA LEU A 88 9.87 -12.64 3.71
C LEU A 88 9.25 -11.30 4.18
N VAL A 89 8.95 -11.17 5.49
CA VAL A 89 8.45 -9.91 6.05
C VAL A 89 9.52 -8.82 5.91
N GLU A 90 10.77 -9.11 6.34
CA GLU A 90 11.88 -8.15 6.22
C GLU A 90 12.23 -7.87 4.76
N LEU A 91 12.24 -8.90 3.91
CA LEU A 91 12.49 -8.77 2.48
C LEU A 91 11.42 -7.88 1.81
N GLY A 92 10.15 -8.13 2.13
CA GLY A 92 9.03 -7.34 1.65
C GLY A 92 9.14 -5.86 2.04
N TYR A 93 9.42 -5.59 3.31
CA TYR A 93 9.62 -4.21 3.77
C TYR A 93 10.85 -3.55 3.14
N LEU A 94 11.94 -4.27 2.94
CA LEU A 94 13.16 -3.70 2.36
C LEU A 94 12.93 -3.26 0.91
N PHE A 95 12.29 -4.11 0.08
CA PHE A 95 12.05 -3.72 -1.30
C PHE A 95 10.98 -2.64 -1.41
N THR A 96 9.86 -2.73 -0.65
CA THR A 96 8.79 -1.73 -0.72
C THR A 96 9.23 -0.37 -0.20
N MET A 97 10.06 -0.32 0.84
CA MET A 97 10.65 0.92 1.34
C MET A 97 11.51 1.61 0.26
N ASN A 98 12.33 0.86 -0.48
CA ASN A 98 13.14 1.44 -1.57
C ASN A 98 12.25 1.99 -2.69
N VAL A 99 11.19 1.26 -3.07
CA VAL A 99 10.19 1.71 -4.07
C VAL A 99 9.49 2.99 -3.61
N THR A 100 8.99 3.00 -2.38
CA THR A 100 8.25 4.17 -1.87
C THR A 100 9.14 5.35 -1.55
N ALA A 101 10.42 5.14 -1.23
CA ALA A 101 11.39 6.22 -1.10
C ALA A 101 11.60 6.94 -2.43
N ASP A 102 11.78 6.19 -3.51
CA ASP A 102 11.91 6.74 -4.86
C ASP A 102 10.66 7.56 -5.24
N ILE A 103 9.46 6.99 -5.08
CA ILE A 103 8.18 7.67 -5.37
C ILE A 103 7.96 8.89 -4.49
N SER A 104 8.33 8.84 -3.20
CA SER A 104 8.14 9.95 -2.27
C SER A 104 9.16 11.07 -2.44
N GLY A 105 10.27 10.81 -3.14
CA GLY A 105 11.34 11.76 -3.39
C GLY A 105 12.44 11.75 -2.31
N ILE A 106 12.61 10.63 -1.63
CA ILE A 106 13.70 10.42 -0.67
C ILE A 106 14.84 9.67 -1.35
N ASP A 107 16.01 10.28 -1.34
CA ASP A 107 17.22 9.68 -1.89
C ASP A 107 17.70 8.56 -0.94
N VAL A 108 17.52 7.30 -1.37
CA VAL A 108 17.94 6.14 -0.57
C VAL A 108 19.47 6.07 -0.54
N PRO A 109 20.10 6.04 0.63
CA PRO A 109 21.53 5.86 0.71
C PRO A 109 21.97 4.51 0.15
N LYS A 110 23.11 4.47 -0.55
CA LYS A 110 23.73 3.22 -0.99
C LYS A 110 24.36 2.43 0.17
N ASP A 111 24.53 3.06 1.32
CA ASP A 111 25.07 2.47 2.53
C ASP A 111 24.03 1.57 3.21
N PHE A 112 24.41 0.33 3.47
CA PHE A 112 23.53 -0.68 4.05
C PHE A 112 23.00 -0.30 5.44
N ILE A 113 23.82 0.32 6.29
CA ILE A 113 23.44 0.72 7.64
C ILE A 113 22.39 1.83 7.57
N LYS A 114 22.63 2.85 6.73
CA LYS A 114 21.71 3.96 6.53
C LYS A 114 20.37 3.48 5.92
N THR A 115 20.42 2.56 4.96
CA THR A 115 19.19 1.97 4.39
C THR A 115 18.38 1.25 5.46
N ARG A 116 19.03 0.50 6.36
CA ARG A 116 18.34 -0.14 7.49
C ARG A 116 17.83 0.85 8.53
N ASN A 117 18.51 1.98 8.73
CA ASN A 117 18.01 3.04 9.59
C ASN A 117 16.75 3.68 9.02
N LEU A 118 16.72 3.97 7.71
CA LEU A 118 15.50 4.44 7.05
C LEU A 118 14.36 3.44 7.20
N LEU A 119 14.62 2.14 7.02
CA LEU A 119 13.62 1.10 7.21
C LEU A 119 13.05 1.06 8.64
N LYS A 120 13.88 1.28 9.65
CA LYS A 120 13.41 1.39 11.05
C LYS A 120 12.46 2.57 11.23
N LEU A 121 12.79 3.74 10.66
CA LEU A 121 11.93 4.92 10.71
C LEU A 121 10.59 4.67 10.01
N VAL A 122 10.61 4.04 8.83
CA VAL A 122 9.39 3.66 8.09
C VAL A 122 8.48 2.74 8.90
N LYS A 123 9.05 1.77 9.62
CA LYS A 123 8.27 0.89 10.51
C LYS A 123 7.64 1.67 11.67
N ILE A 124 8.36 2.62 12.27
CA ILE A 124 7.82 3.51 13.32
C ILE A 124 6.70 4.39 12.75
N PHE A 125 6.88 4.98 11.57
CA PHE A 125 5.85 5.76 10.91
C PHE A 125 4.60 4.93 10.60
N SER A 126 4.77 3.70 10.15
CA SER A 126 3.66 2.77 9.88
C SER A 126 2.88 2.42 11.14
N GLU A 127 3.56 2.20 12.27
CA GLU A 127 2.93 1.96 13.56
C GLU A 127 2.18 3.21 14.03
N GLY A 128 2.80 4.39 13.92
CA GLY A 128 2.18 5.67 14.24
C GLY A 128 0.98 6.05 13.38
N ALA A 129 1.01 5.74 12.10
CA ALA A 129 -0.11 5.98 11.19
C ALA A 129 -1.31 5.06 11.45
N THR A 130 -1.09 3.90 12.05
CA THR A 130 -2.12 2.86 12.25
C THR A 130 -2.41 2.60 13.73
N LEU A 131 -2.36 3.64 14.56
CA LEU A 131 -2.55 3.57 16.03
C LEU A 131 -3.85 2.88 16.46
N VAL A 132 -4.91 3.01 15.67
CA VAL A 132 -6.20 2.35 15.94
C VAL A 132 -6.10 0.83 16.04
N HIS A 133 -5.10 0.23 15.39
CA HIS A 133 -4.86 -1.22 15.36
C HIS A 133 -3.74 -1.67 16.33
N SER A 134 -3.07 -0.74 17.00
CA SER A 134 -1.95 -1.09 17.89
C SER A 134 -2.45 -1.62 19.24
N LEU A 135 -1.81 -2.68 19.72
CA LEU A 135 -2.01 -3.23 21.05
C LEU A 135 -1.07 -2.60 22.10
N LYS A 136 -0.17 -1.74 21.67
CA LYS A 136 0.76 -1.00 22.54
C LYS A 136 0.16 0.30 23.04
N ASP A 137 0.81 0.88 24.06
CA ASP A 137 0.47 2.23 24.53
C ASP A 137 0.67 3.28 23.43
N LYS A 138 -0.42 3.96 23.09
CA LYS A 138 -0.46 4.93 21.99
C LYS A 138 0.38 6.17 22.25
N THR A 139 0.55 6.55 23.52
CA THR A 139 1.37 7.71 23.91
C THR A 139 2.85 7.44 23.66
N ILE A 140 3.31 6.23 24.00
CA ILE A 140 4.67 5.77 23.71
C ILE A 140 4.94 5.81 22.21
N ILE A 141 4.00 5.29 21.40
CA ILE A 141 4.16 5.28 19.94
C ILE A 141 4.19 6.71 19.38
N ARG A 142 3.32 7.61 19.85
CA ARG A 142 3.33 9.02 19.41
C ARG A 142 4.68 9.69 19.68
N ASN A 143 5.26 9.49 20.86
CA ASN A 143 6.58 10.03 21.19
C ASN A 143 7.67 9.45 20.28
N GLN A 144 7.65 8.12 20.04
CA GLN A 144 8.58 7.48 19.12
C GLN A 144 8.45 8.03 17.68
N VAL A 145 7.23 8.38 17.23
CA VAL A 145 7.02 9.01 15.92
C VAL A 145 7.59 10.42 15.87
N ILE A 146 7.45 11.21 16.95
CA ILE A 146 8.04 12.56 17.03
C ILE A 146 9.56 12.46 16.89
N ASP A 147 10.21 11.64 17.71
CA ASP A 147 11.66 11.42 17.67
C ASP A 147 12.11 10.90 16.27
N ALA A 148 11.35 9.97 15.71
CA ALA A 148 11.64 9.43 14.39
C ALA A 148 11.51 10.47 13.27
N LEU A 149 10.56 11.40 13.34
CA LEU A 149 10.42 12.51 12.38
C LEU A 149 11.60 13.47 12.44
N GLU A 150 12.16 13.74 13.62
CA GLU A 150 13.36 14.57 13.78
C GLU A 150 14.59 13.90 13.15
N VAL A 151 14.77 12.59 13.39
CA VAL A 151 15.86 11.82 12.78
C VAL A 151 15.67 11.75 11.26
N PHE A 152 14.45 11.50 10.78
CA PHE A 152 14.13 11.47 9.36
C PHE A 152 14.44 12.79 8.67
N ASP A 153 14.05 13.89 9.28
CA ASP A 153 14.31 15.25 8.76
C ASP A 153 15.81 15.49 8.60
N LYS A 154 16.58 15.20 9.64
CA LYS A 154 18.03 15.44 9.68
C LYS A 154 18.82 14.53 8.74
N GLU A 155 18.49 13.24 8.71
CA GLU A 155 19.33 12.23 8.01
C GLU A 155 18.93 11.99 6.56
N PHE A 156 17.65 12.22 6.18
CA PHE A 156 17.13 11.85 4.87
C PHE A 156 16.38 12.97 4.15
N TYR A 157 15.41 13.61 4.82
CA TYR A 157 14.52 14.56 4.18
C TYR A 157 15.22 15.85 3.77
N SER A 158 16.02 16.45 4.66
CA SER A 158 16.66 17.76 4.40
C SER A 158 17.60 17.72 3.20
N SER A 159 18.35 16.64 3.00
CA SER A 159 19.22 16.47 1.84
C SER A 159 18.43 16.29 0.55
N SER A 160 17.38 15.45 0.59
CA SER A 160 16.49 15.23 -0.54
C SER A 160 15.73 16.50 -0.93
N LEU A 161 15.24 17.25 0.06
CA LEU A 161 14.59 18.55 -0.13
C LEU A 161 15.52 19.57 -0.81
N LYS A 162 16.76 19.69 -0.33
CA LYS A 162 17.77 20.58 -0.92
C LYS A 162 17.99 20.27 -2.38
N ARG A 163 18.23 18.99 -2.70
CA ARG A 163 18.45 18.53 -4.07
C ARG A 163 17.25 18.84 -4.99
N ARG A 164 16.00 18.59 -4.53
CA ARG A 164 14.81 18.90 -5.35
C ARG A 164 14.64 20.39 -5.58
N LYS A 165 14.97 21.23 -4.61
CA LYS A 165 14.97 22.71 -4.79
C LYS A 165 15.99 23.14 -5.83
N GLU A 166 17.22 22.65 -5.75
CA GLU A 166 18.27 22.96 -6.73
C GLU A 166 17.88 22.54 -8.17
N ILE A 167 17.20 21.39 -8.32
CA ILE A 167 16.69 20.93 -9.63
C ILE A 167 15.55 21.85 -10.12
N LEU A 168 14.63 22.24 -9.23
CA LEU A 168 13.54 23.16 -9.58
C LEU A 168 14.05 24.55 -9.95
N GLU A 169 15.07 25.06 -9.26
CA GLU A 169 15.74 26.33 -9.63
C GLU A 169 16.34 26.27 -11.04
N LYS A 170 17.01 25.16 -11.41
CA LYS A 170 17.53 24.95 -12.77
C LYS A 170 16.40 24.92 -13.82
N PHE A 171 15.29 24.27 -13.50
CA PHE A 171 14.11 24.25 -14.36
C PHE A 171 13.52 25.67 -14.55
N GLU A 172 13.38 26.43 -13.46
CA GLU A 172 12.86 27.80 -13.49
C GLU A 172 13.77 28.75 -14.27
N CYS A 173 15.10 28.50 -14.28
CA CYS A 173 16.07 29.26 -15.07
C CYS A 173 16.17 28.75 -16.53
N GLY A 174 15.47 27.69 -16.92
CA GLY A 174 15.50 27.12 -18.27
C GLY A 174 16.79 26.35 -18.60
N GLU A 175 17.52 25.88 -17.58
CA GLU A 175 18.72 25.04 -17.74
C GLU A 175 18.40 23.58 -18.02
N ILE A 176 17.23 23.12 -17.60
CA ILE A 176 16.71 21.75 -17.83
C ILE A 176 15.25 21.80 -18.26
N ASP A 177 14.81 20.78 -19.00
CA ASP A 177 13.43 20.63 -19.46
C ASP A 177 12.54 19.95 -18.42
N GLU A 178 11.20 20.05 -18.60
CA GLU A 178 10.21 19.46 -17.69
C GLU A 178 10.35 17.92 -17.60
N ASP A 179 10.76 17.26 -18.67
CA ASP A 179 10.96 15.80 -18.71
C ASP A 179 12.16 15.33 -17.85
N GLU A 180 13.07 16.22 -17.53
CA GLU A 180 14.23 15.97 -16.67
C GLU A 180 13.91 16.13 -15.18
N LEU A 181 12.73 16.68 -14.84
CA LEU A 181 12.30 16.80 -13.45
C LEU A 181 12.04 15.41 -12.83
N PRO A 182 12.49 15.19 -11.58
CA PRO A 182 12.14 13.98 -10.85
C PRO A 182 10.62 13.80 -10.74
N LYS A 183 10.15 12.60 -11.08
CA LYS A 183 8.72 12.25 -11.05
C LYS A 183 8.36 11.68 -9.67
N ASP A 184 8.53 12.49 -8.63
CA ASP A 184 8.27 12.11 -7.24
C ASP A 184 7.35 13.11 -6.52
N VAL A 185 6.83 12.67 -5.35
CA VAL A 185 5.87 13.44 -4.54
C VAL A 185 6.49 14.74 -4.05
N LEU A 186 7.73 14.72 -3.56
CA LEU A 186 8.42 15.90 -3.04
C LEU A 186 8.55 16.97 -4.13
N THR A 187 9.00 16.60 -5.32
CA THR A 187 9.15 17.51 -6.48
C THR A 187 7.83 18.14 -6.88
N ILE A 188 6.76 17.31 -7.03
CA ILE A 188 5.45 17.82 -7.50
C ILE A 188 4.80 18.72 -6.44
N LEU A 189 4.96 18.44 -5.16
CA LEU A 189 4.44 19.28 -4.08
C LEU A 189 5.21 20.60 -3.94
N LEU A 190 6.53 20.60 -4.08
CA LEU A 190 7.33 21.82 -4.06
C LEU A 190 6.94 22.76 -5.21
N ARG A 191 6.82 22.22 -6.43
CA ARG A 191 6.41 22.96 -7.64
C ARG A 191 5.01 23.59 -7.49
N ASN A 192 4.11 22.89 -6.82
CA ASN A 192 2.72 23.34 -6.65
C ASN A 192 2.43 23.94 -5.27
N LYS A 193 3.45 24.19 -4.46
CA LYS A 193 3.32 24.61 -3.04
C LYS A 193 2.40 25.81 -2.84
N LYS A 194 2.55 26.85 -3.66
CA LYS A 194 1.75 28.07 -3.59
C LYS A 194 0.30 27.81 -4.00
N ASN A 195 0.09 27.11 -5.11
CA ASN A 195 -1.25 26.82 -5.65
C ASN A 195 -2.07 25.91 -4.72
N LEU A 196 -1.41 24.99 -4.02
CA LEU A 196 -2.02 24.06 -3.06
C LEU A 196 -2.02 24.62 -1.62
N ASN A 197 -1.48 25.82 -1.38
CA ASN A 197 -1.33 26.43 -0.06
C ASN A 197 -0.71 25.51 0.99
N LEU A 198 0.42 24.86 0.66
CA LEU A 198 1.08 23.89 1.53
C LEU A 198 2.17 24.55 2.38
N SER A 199 2.18 24.24 3.68
CA SER A 199 3.32 24.54 4.54
C SER A 199 4.47 23.54 4.31
N ASN A 200 5.69 23.89 4.73
CA ASN A 200 6.82 22.95 4.69
C ASN A 200 6.55 21.71 5.56
N ASP A 201 5.86 21.89 6.66
CA ASP A 201 5.54 20.82 7.60
C ASP A 201 4.52 19.84 7.02
N ILE A 202 3.50 20.33 6.26
CA ILE A 202 2.58 19.45 5.51
C ILE A 202 3.35 18.66 4.46
N ILE A 203 4.24 19.29 3.68
CA ILE A 203 5.02 18.58 2.65
C ILE A 203 5.90 17.49 3.29
N ARG A 204 6.55 17.77 4.41
CA ARG A 204 7.36 16.80 5.16
C ARG A 204 6.52 15.60 5.61
N ARG A 205 5.34 15.86 6.22
CA ARG A 205 4.43 14.78 6.63
C ARG A 205 3.89 14.00 5.44
N GLU A 206 3.58 14.66 4.32
CA GLU A 206 3.13 14.00 3.09
C GLU A 206 4.18 13.04 2.55
N VAL A 207 5.44 13.45 2.49
CA VAL A 207 6.56 12.59 2.07
C VAL A 207 6.73 11.39 3.02
N ALA A 208 6.69 11.61 4.34
CA ALA A 208 6.76 10.55 5.33
C ALA A 208 5.52 9.62 5.26
N PHE A 209 4.34 10.18 4.96
CA PHE A 209 3.11 9.42 4.73
C PHE A 209 3.23 8.49 3.52
N TYR A 210 3.66 8.98 2.34
CA TYR A 210 3.84 8.13 1.16
C TYR A 210 4.86 7.03 1.39
N LEU A 211 5.98 7.37 2.05
CA LEU A 211 7.05 6.44 2.37
C LEU A 211 6.54 5.25 3.21
N GLN A 212 5.69 5.48 4.21
CA GLN A 212 5.16 4.42 5.07
C GLN A 212 3.92 3.72 4.47
N ALA A 213 3.03 4.47 3.80
CA ALA A 213 1.75 3.94 3.32
C ALA A 213 1.93 2.83 2.30
N GLY A 214 2.81 3.02 1.32
CA GLY A 214 3.13 2.01 0.32
C GLY A 214 4.01 0.90 0.88
N SER A 215 4.96 1.20 1.76
CA SER A 215 5.85 0.18 2.33
C SER A 215 5.09 -0.83 3.17
N HIS A 216 4.27 -0.38 4.11
CA HIS A 216 3.58 -1.24 5.05
C HIS A 216 2.52 -2.13 4.39
N SER A 217 1.65 -1.53 3.58
CA SER A 217 0.54 -2.24 2.96
C SER A 217 1.01 -3.28 1.94
N THR A 218 1.95 -2.90 1.08
CA THR A 218 2.46 -3.77 0.01
C THR A 218 3.34 -4.89 0.55
N ALA A 219 4.17 -4.65 1.58
CA ALA A 219 4.96 -5.70 2.24
C ALA A 219 4.07 -6.78 2.87
N ASN A 220 3.03 -6.36 3.61
CA ASN A 220 2.10 -7.31 4.23
C ASN A 220 1.28 -8.07 3.17
N ALA A 221 0.74 -7.37 2.16
CA ALA A 221 0.01 -8.01 1.07
C ALA A 221 0.88 -9.02 0.31
N SER A 222 2.15 -8.71 0.09
CA SER A 222 3.10 -9.64 -0.55
C SER A 222 3.35 -10.89 0.30
N THR A 223 3.47 -10.75 1.63
CA THR A 223 3.65 -11.91 2.51
C THR A 223 2.40 -12.79 2.54
N HIS A 224 1.21 -12.19 2.57
CA HIS A 224 -0.04 -12.94 2.44
C HIS A 224 -0.17 -13.61 1.07
N ALA A 225 0.22 -12.95 -0.02
CA ALA A 225 0.17 -13.53 -1.35
C ALA A 225 1.05 -14.77 -1.46
N PHE A 226 2.26 -14.72 -0.92
CA PHE A 226 3.14 -15.87 -0.88
C PHE A 226 2.55 -17.01 -0.03
N HIS A 227 1.97 -16.69 1.14
CA HIS A 227 1.32 -17.68 1.99
C HIS A 227 0.18 -18.40 1.29
N GLU A 228 -0.77 -17.65 0.73
CA GLU A 228 -1.94 -18.20 0.04
C GLU A 228 -1.55 -19.02 -1.20
N LEU A 229 -0.56 -18.58 -1.97
CA LEU A 229 -0.03 -19.35 -3.10
C LEU A 229 0.49 -20.72 -2.67
N TYR A 230 1.28 -20.77 -1.58
CA TYR A 230 1.83 -22.04 -1.11
C TYR A 230 0.78 -22.95 -0.50
N GLU A 231 -0.17 -22.44 0.27
CA GLU A 231 -1.28 -23.24 0.80
C GLU A 231 -2.19 -23.75 -0.35
N TRP A 232 -2.37 -22.95 -1.40
CA TRP A 232 -3.09 -23.38 -2.59
C TRP A 232 -2.36 -24.51 -3.33
N ILE A 233 -1.08 -24.35 -3.61
CA ILE A 233 -0.27 -25.36 -4.30
C ILE A 233 -0.26 -26.69 -3.53
N LYS A 234 -0.16 -26.67 -2.19
CA LYS A 234 -0.24 -27.90 -1.37
C LYS A 234 -1.52 -28.67 -1.59
N SER A 235 -2.65 -27.97 -1.73
CA SER A 235 -3.97 -28.59 -1.94
C SER A 235 -4.29 -28.82 -3.41
N HIS A 236 -3.63 -28.11 -4.33
CA HIS A 236 -3.83 -28.15 -5.78
C HIS A 236 -2.47 -28.22 -6.52
N PRO A 237 -1.70 -29.31 -6.37
CA PRO A 237 -0.34 -29.39 -6.91
C PRO A 237 -0.28 -29.30 -8.45
N LYS A 238 -1.39 -29.59 -9.15
CA LYS A 238 -1.49 -29.43 -10.61
C LYS A 238 -1.44 -27.97 -11.06
N ASP A 239 -1.76 -27.03 -10.17
CA ASP A 239 -1.79 -25.61 -10.48
C ASP A 239 -0.40 -24.95 -10.32
N GLU A 240 0.62 -25.65 -9.76
CA GLU A 240 1.96 -25.12 -9.59
C GLU A 240 2.54 -24.62 -10.92
N ASN A 241 2.39 -25.42 -11.99
CA ASN A 241 2.91 -25.06 -13.30
C ASN A 241 2.24 -23.81 -13.90
N ILE A 242 0.92 -23.66 -13.79
CA ILE A 242 0.23 -22.47 -14.29
C ILE A 242 0.56 -21.24 -13.45
N ILE A 243 0.68 -21.36 -12.13
CA ILE A 243 1.08 -20.26 -11.24
C ILE A 243 2.47 -19.75 -11.62
N GLN A 244 3.40 -20.64 -11.95
CA GLN A 244 4.78 -20.30 -12.28
C GLN A 244 4.91 -19.68 -13.68
N ASN A 245 4.13 -20.13 -14.67
CA ASN A 245 4.35 -19.80 -16.08
C ASN A 245 3.28 -18.88 -16.70
N ASP A 246 2.13 -18.68 -16.05
CA ASP A 246 1.09 -17.74 -16.49
C ASP A 246 0.98 -16.55 -15.53
N LYS A 247 1.61 -15.44 -15.90
CA LYS A 247 1.61 -14.22 -15.09
C LYS A 247 0.21 -13.63 -14.89
N PHE A 248 -0.73 -13.84 -15.82
CA PHE A 248 -2.12 -13.41 -15.65
C PHE A 248 -2.83 -14.26 -14.58
N PHE A 249 -2.55 -15.57 -14.54
CA PHE A 249 -3.09 -16.41 -13.48
C PHE A 249 -2.46 -16.07 -12.12
N LEU A 250 -1.16 -15.83 -12.08
CA LEU A 250 -0.48 -15.34 -10.87
C LEU A 250 -1.11 -14.03 -10.36
N GLN A 251 -1.45 -13.10 -11.26
CA GLN A 251 -2.15 -11.87 -10.89
C GLN A 251 -3.55 -12.14 -10.32
N LYS A 252 -4.29 -13.12 -10.83
CA LYS A 252 -5.58 -13.53 -10.23
C LYS A 252 -5.39 -14.08 -8.81
N CYS A 253 -4.32 -14.83 -8.57
CA CYS A 253 -3.94 -15.28 -7.23
C CYS A 253 -3.71 -14.09 -6.28
N VAL A 254 -3.00 -13.06 -6.75
CA VAL A 254 -2.76 -11.83 -5.98
C VAL A 254 -4.07 -11.06 -5.74
N PHE A 255 -4.95 -10.94 -6.72
CA PHE A 255 -6.25 -10.29 -6.53
C PHE A 255 -7.09 -10.97 -5.45
N GLU A 256 -7.12 -12.29 -5.44
CA GLU A 256 -7.86 -13.04 -4.43
C GLU A 256 -7.24 -12.89 -3.04
N THR A 257 -5.90 -12.85 -2.95
CA THR A 257 -5.21 -12.52 -1.70
C THR A 257 -5.59 -11.12 -1.21
N LEU A 258 -5.54 -10.11 -2.07
CA LEU A 258 -5.90 -8.73 -1.74
C LEU A 258 -7.35 -8.63 -1.24
N ARG A 259 -8.27 -9.39 -1.84
CA ARG A 259 -9.66 -9.45 -1.38
C ARG A 259 -9.76 -10.00 0.03
N LEU A 260 -9.08 -11.09 0.32
CA LEU A 260 -9.17 -11.78 1.61
C LEU A 260 -8.34 -11.09 2.71
N HIS A 261 -7.27 -10.39 2.35
CA HIS A 261 -6.34 -9.76 3.29
C HIS A 261 -6.21 -8.25 3.04
N PRO A 262 -7.30 -7.47 3.27
CA PRO A 262 -7.21 -6.02 3.14
C PRO A 262 -6.18 -5.46 4.13
N ALA A 263 -5.28 -4.59 3.66
CA ALA A 263 -4.21 -4.01 4.48
C ALA A 263 -4.72 -3.29 5.75
N SER A 264 -5.91 -2.68 5.67
CA SER A 264 -6.70 -2.27 6.82
C SER A 264 -7.98 -3.11 6.85
N PRO A 265 -8.25 -3.87 7.93
CA PRO A 265 -9.48 -4.67 8.03
C PRO A 265 -10.73 -3.83 8.21
N VAL A 266 -10.58 -2.56 8.57
CA VAL A 266 -11.68 -1.60 8.78
C VAL A 266 -11.38 -0.27 8.11
N ALA A 267 -12.45 0.46 7.79
CA ALA A 267 -12.40 1.89 7.46
C ALA A 267 -13.38 2.64 8.37
N TRP A 268 -12.98 3.80 8.86
CA TRP A 268 -13.86 4.61 9.68
C TRP A 268 -14.25 5.88 8.94
N ARG A 269 -15.50 6.28 9.14
CA ARG A 269 -16.03 7.55 8.65
C ARG A 269 -16.78 8.25 9.78
N LYS A 270 -16.74 9.56 9.78
CA LYS A 270 -17.52 10.42 10.65
C LYS A 270 -18.58 11.14 9.83
N ALA A 271 -19.83 11.04 10.22
CA ALA A 271 -20.91 11.77 9.56
C ALA A 271 -20.75 13.27 9.80
N ILE A 272 -20.66 14.06 8.72
CA ILE A 272 -20.58 15.53 8.78
C ILE A 272 -21.95 16.21 8.71
N LYS A 273 -22.99 15.43 8.42
CA LYS A 273 -24.39 15.80 8.50
C LYS A 273 -25.28 14.56 8.69
N PRO A 274 -26.54 14.72 9.12
CA PRO A 274 -27.47 13.61 9.28
C PRO A 274 -27.71 12.85 7.97
N SER A 275 -27.86 11.52 8.04
CA SER A 275 -28.09 10.68 6.86
C SER A 275 -29.01 9.49 7.16
N LYS A 276 -29.78 9.08 6.15
CA LYS A 276 -30.61 7.85 6.14
C LYS A 276 -30.14 6.84 5.08
N ILE A 277 -28.91 6.94 4.64
CA ILE A 277 -28.35 6.10 3.56
C ILE A 277 -28.36 4.61 3.90
N LEU A 278 -28.22 4.25 5.19
CA LEU A 278 -28.31 2.88 5.66
C LEU A 278 -29.77 2.56 6.05
N ARG A 279 -30.31 1.53 5.44
CA ARG A 279 -31.69 1.11 5.66
C ARG A 279 -31.95 0.81 7.16
N GLY A 280 -32.98 1.42 7.72
CA GLY A 280 -33.36 1.23 9.11
C GLY A 280 -32.47 1.91 10.15
N LYS A 281 -31.44 2.69 9.73
CA LYS A 281 -30.54 3.41 10.63
C LYS A 281 -30.63 4.91 10.39
N ASN A 282 -30.85 5.68 11.46
CA ASN A 282 -30.78 7.14 11.44
C ASN A 282 -29.40 7.56 11.93
N ILE A 283 -28.54 8.00 11.02
CA ILE A 283 -27.21 8.49 11.33
C ILE A 283 -27.32 9.98 11.65
N LYS A 284 -26.78 10.39 12.80
CA LYS A 284 -26.71 11.79 13.23
C LYS A 284 -25.35 12.38 12.86
N GLU A 285 -25.29 13.69 12.73
CA GLU A 285 -24.02 14.40 12.63
C GLU A 285 -23.10 14.04 13.81
N GLY A 286 -21.83 13.78 13.53
CA GLY A 286 -20.83 13.36 14.50
C GLY A 286 -20.81 11.86 14.82
N ASP A 287 -21.77 11.04 14.31
CA ASP A 287 -21.71 9.60 14.49
C ASP A 287 -20.55 8.97 13.70
N HIS A 288 -19.93 7.95 14.28
CA HIS A 288 -18.86 7.19 13.64
C HIS A 288 -19.40 5.93 12.98
N ILE A 289 -19.11 5.77 11.70
CA ILE A 289 -19.43 4.57 10.91
C ILE A 289 -18.18 3.72 10.81
N ILE A 290 -18.22 2.54 11.40
CA ILE A 290 -17.15 1.54 11.34
C ILE A 290 -17.50 0.54 10.26
N ILE A 291 -16.73 0.58 9.17
CA ILE A 291 -16.91 -0.28 8.02
C ILE A 291 -15.94 -1.45 8.16
N ASP A 292 -16.49 -2.63 8.31
CA ASP A 292 -15.74 -3.89 8.37
C ASP A 292 -15.40 -4.32 6.92
N LEU A 293 -14.21 -3.96 6.45
CA LEU A 293 -13.73 -4.31 5.11
C LEU A 293 -13.43 -5.80 5.00
N TRP A 294 -13.01 -6.44 6.10
CA TRP A 294 -12.74 -7.86 6.14
C TRP A 294 -13.99 -8.68 5.80
N ASN A 295 -15.11 -8.42 6.47
CA ASN A 295 -16.36 -9.09 6.21
C ASN A 295 -17.03 -8.61 4.91
N SER A 296 -16.94 -7.32 4.58
CA SER A 296 -17.47 -6.79 3.30
C SER A 296 -16.82 -7.46 2.08
N ASN A 297 -15.52 -7.75 2.14
CA ASN A 297 -14.82 -8.47 1.08
C ASN A 297 -15.17 -9.98 1.03
N ARG A 298 -15.88 -10.50 2.01
CA ARG A 298 -16.38 -11.87 2.11
C ARG A 298 -17.90 -11.98 1.95
N ASP A 299 -18.53 -10.92 1.42
CA ASP A 299 -19.97 -10.88 1.20
C ASP A 299 -20.38 -11.92 0.14
N ILE A 300 -21.19 -12.88 0.58
CA ILE A 300 -21.68 -13.98 -0.28
C ILE A 300 -22.57 -13.50 -1.43
N SER A 301 -23.22 -12.35 -1.26
CA SER A 301 -24.06 -11.76 -2.33
C SER A 301 -23.23 -11.22 -3.49
N VAL A 302 -21.92 -10.96 -3.26
CA VAL A 302 -20.98 -10.42 -4.24
C VAL A 302 -20.02 -11.49 -4.74
N TYR A 303 -19.45 -12.29 -3.82
CA TYR A 303 -18.36 -13.22 -4.11
C TYR A 303 -18.78 -14.70 -4.09
N GLY A 304 -20.08 -14.99 -3.92
CA GLY A 304 -20.62 -16.34 -3.98
C GLY A 304 -20.48 -17.12 -2.67
N LYS A 305 -20.93 -18.36 -2.67
CA LYS A 305 -21.04 -19.22 -1.47
C LYS A 305 -19.70 -19.53 -0.80
N ASP A 306 -18.62 -19.51 -1.56
CA ASP A 306 -17.25 -19.75 -1.11
C ASP A 306 -16.47 -18.42 -0.85
N ALA A 307 -17.16 -17.31 -0.67
CA ALA A 307 -16.58 -15.98 -0.49
C ALA A 307 -15.53 -15.87 0.63
N THR A 308 -15.56 -16.74 1.63
CA THR A 308 -14.59 -16.83 2.73
C THR A 308 -13.35 -17.65 2.40
N LYS A 309 -13.33 -18.39 1.28
CA LYS A 309 -12.24 -19.27 0.88
C LYS A 309 -11.38 -18.60 -0.19
N TYR A 310 -10.09 -18.91 -0.18
CA TYR A 310 -9.19 -18.54 -1.27
C TYR A 310 -9.50 -19.38 -2.51
N ASN A 311 -9.74 -18.70 -3.62
CA ASN A 311 -10.06 -19.34 -4.89
C ASN A 311 -9.60 -18.45 -6.07
N PRO A 312 -8.40 -18.67 -6.65
CA PRO A 312 -7.89 -17.87 -7.76
C PRO A 312 -8.69 -18.04 -9.08
N TYR A 313 -9.55 -19.05 -9.15
CA TYR A 313 -10.49 -19.25 -10.28
C TYR A 313 -11.81 -18.50 -10.11
N ARG A 314 -11.96 -17.72 -9.03
CA ARG A 314 -13.19 -17.00 -8.77
C ARG A 314 -13.56 -16.06 -9.92
N GLU A 315 -14.76 -16.24 -10.44
CA GLU A 315 -15.36 -15.30 -11.36
C GLU A 315 -16.14 -14.24 -10.59
N VAL A 316 -15.72 -12.98 -10.74
CA VAL A 316 -16.37 -11.84 -10.11
C VAL A 316 -17.22 -11.13 -11.15
N GLN A 317 -18.45 -10.74 -10.78
CA GLN A 317 -19.32 -9.96 -11.67
C GLN A 317 -18.63 -8.65 -12.06
N LYS A 318 -18.83 -8.20 -13.31
CA LYS A 318 -18.15 -7.02 -13.91
C LYS A 318 -18.21 -5.72 -13.07
N ASN A 319 -19.22 -5.59 -12.21
CA ASN A 319 -19.44 -4.39 -11.40
C ASN A 319 -18.60 -4.37 -10.11
N TYR A 320 -17.93 -5.47 -9.78
CA TYR A 320 -17.16 -5.59 -8.55
C TYR A 320 -15.69 -5.84 -8.87
N PRO A 321 -14.76 -5.17 -8.17
CA PRO A 321 -13.33 -5.45 -8.37
C PRO A 321 -12.94 -6.80 -7.74
N PRO A 322 -12.03 -7.55 -8.39
CA PRO A 322 -11.59 -8.86 -7.88
C PRO A 322 -10.87 -8.77 -6.52
N TRP A 323 -10.29 -7.60 -6.19
CA TRP A 323 -9.63 -7.32 -4.90
C TRP A 323 -10.58 -6.78 -3.81
N GLY A 324 -11.89 -6.72 -4.06
CA GLY A 324 -12.86 -6.17 -3.12
C GLY A 324 -12.68 -4.66 -2.85
N LEU A 325 -12.86 -4.29 -1.61
CA LEU A 325 -12.72 -2.90 -1.14
C LEU A 325 -11.30 -2.59 -0.60
N THR A 326 -10.32 -3.44 -0.85
CA THR A 326 -8.95 -3.31 -0.31
C THR A 326 -8.27 -2.00 -0.69
N PHE A 327 -8.48 -1.52 -1.91
CA PHE A 327 -7.99 -0.22 -2.35
C PHE A 327 -8.96 0.94 -2.08
N GLY A 328 -10.02 0.70 -1.31
CA GLY A 328 -11.09 1.66 -1.11
C GLY A 328 -11.86 2.00 -2.38
N VAL A 329 -12.88 2.84 -2.24
CA VAL A 329 -13.69 3.38 -3.34
C VAL A 329 -14.03 4.83 -3.03
N GLY A 330 -14.49 5.59 -4.05
CA GLY A 330 -14.85 7.00 -3.91
C GLY A 330 -13.65 7.93 -3.82
N ALA A 331 -13.81 9.05 -3.11
CA ALA A 331 -12.83 10.12 -3.06
C ALA A 331 -11.45 9.69 -2.53
N HIS A 332 -11.43 8.80 -1.53
CA HIS A 332 -10.23 8.27 -0.89
C HIS A 332 -9.80 6.89 -1.43
N SER A 333 -10.18 6.52 -2.66
CA SER A 333 -9.63 5.31 -3.30
C SER A 333 -8.11 5.41 -3.45
N CYS A 334 -7.40 4.29 -3.32
CA CYS A 334 -5.93 4.26 -3.39
C CYS A 334 -5.41 4.82 -4.72
N LEU A 335 -4.49 5.80 -4.65
CA LEU A 335 -3.82 6.38 -5.82
C LEU A 335 -2.93 5.35 -6.52
N ALA A 336 -2.20 4.55 -5.73
CA ALA A 336 -1.25 3.57 -6.20
C ALA A 336 -1.87 2.21 -6.58
N ARG A 337 -3.21 2.11 -6.70
CA ARG A 337 -3.89 0.84 -6.98
C ARG A 337 -3.35 0.11 -8.21
N VAL A 338 -3.10 0.83 -9.30
CA VAL A 338 -2.55 0.23 -10.54
C VAL A 338 -1.10 -0.19 -10.33
N LEU A 339 -0.33 0.60 -9.59
CA LEU A 339 1.07 0.29 -9.30
C LEU A 339 1.18 -0.97 -8.43
N ASP A 340 0.37 -1.12 -7.39
CA ASP A 340 0.46 -2.25 -6.44
C ASP A 340 -0.25 -3.51 -6.94
N GLY A 341 -1.52 -3.38 -7.33
CA GLY A 341 -2.39 -4.50 -7.70
C GLY A 341 -2.47 -4.77 -9.20
N GLY A 342 -2.09 -3.78 -10.02
CA GLY A 342 -2.18 -3.89 -11.48
C GLY A 342 -3.56 -3.56 -12.03
N GLU A 343 -3.73 -3.85 -13.32
CA GLU A 343 -4.98 -3.70 -14.07
C GLU A 343 -5.72 -5.02 -14.15
N ILE A 344 -7.04 -4.97 -14.31
CA ILE A 344 -7.82 -6.17 -14.62
C ILE A 344 -7.61 -6.49 -16.11
N PRO A 345 -7.09 -7.70 -16.46
CA PRO A 345 -6.86 -8.06 -17.85
C PRO A 345 -8.19 -8.27 -18.60
N LYS A 346 -8.19 -7.93 -19.88
CA LYS A 346 -9.25 -8.24 -20.83
C LYS A 346 -8.79 -9.38 -21.74
N ALA A 347 -9.73 -9.97 -22.50
CA ALA A 347 -9.43 -11.10 -23.38
C ALA A 347 -8.35 -10.80 -24.44
N ASP A 348 -8.25 -9.54 -24.86
CA ASP A 348 -7.32 -9.04 -25.88
C ASP A 348 -6.12 -8.26 -25.28
N THR A 349 -5.86 -8.41 -23.98
CA THR A 349 -4.80 -7.65 -23.30
C THR A 349 -3.42 -8.08 -23.81
N ASP A 350 -2.68 -7.13 -24.37
CA ASP A 350 -1.27 -7.30 -24.73
C ASP A 350 -0.42 -7.35 -23.44
N ILE A 351 0.24 -8.48 -23.20
CA ILE A 351 1.09 -8.72 -22.03
C ILE A 351 2.19 -7.66 -21.85
N LYS A 352 2.73 -7.12 -22.95
CA LYS A 352 3.79 -6.10 -22.92
C LYS A 352 3.29 -4.71 -22.50
N LYS A 353 1.98 -4.48 -22.63
CA LYS A 353 1.32 -3.21 -22.29
C LYS A 353 0.48 -3.29 -21.04
N HIS A 354 0.46 -4.44 -20.36
CA HIS A 354 -0.33 -4.66 -19.16
C HIS A 354 0.47 -4.30 -17.90
N ASN A 355 -0.21 -3.69 -16.92
CA ASN A 355 0.33 -3.48 -15.59
C ASN A 355 -0.08 -4.68 -14.72
N PHE A 356 0.88 -5.48 -14.31
CA PHE A 356 0.64 -6.64 -13.42
C PHE A 356 0.57 -6.24 -11.95
N GLY A 357 1.21 -5.12 -11.59
CA GLY A 357 1.35 -4.64 -10.23
C GLY A 357 2.57 -5.21 -9.51
N LEU A 358 3.11 -4.41 -8.61
CA LEU A 358 4.36 -4.72 -7.91
C LEU A 358 4.28 -6.03 -7.10
N ILE A 359 3.11 -6.32 -6.50
CA ILE A 359 2.92 -7.56 -5.73
C ILE A 359 3.07 -8.78 -6.64
N THR A 360 2.43 -8.77 -7.82
CA THR A 360 2.54 -9.87 -8.80
C THR A 360 3.99 -10.02 -9.30
N CYS A 361 4.66 -8.90 -9.59
CA CYS A 361 6.05 -8.93 -10.05
C CYS A 361 7.00 -9.45 -8.96
N PHE A 362 6.75 -9.11 -7.70
CA PHE A 362 7.53 -9.65 -6.58
C PHE A 362 7.29 -11.15 -6.39
N MET A 363 6.03 -11.62 -6.47
CA MET A 363 5.73 -13.04 -6.43
C MET A 363 6.43 -13.80 -7.55
N GLN A 364 6.38 -13.31 -8.79
CA GLN A 364 7.10 -13.91 -9.91
C GLN A 364 8.60 -14.01 -9.64
N ALA A 365 9.21 -12.93 -9.15
CA ALA A 365 10.65 -12.92 -8.87
C ALA A 365 11.05 -13.89 -7.75
N LEU A 366 10.18 -14.16 -6.77
CA LEU A 366 10.40 -15.18 -5.74
C LEU A 366 10.27 -16.60 -6.32
N LEU A 367 9.25 -16.83 -7.13
CA LEU A 367 9.01 -18.13 -7.81
C LEU A 367 10.16 -18.48 -8.76
N ASP A 368 10.63 -17.53 -9.55
CA ASP A 368 11.75 -17.70 -10.49
C ASP A 368 13.06 -18.12 -9.80
N ARG A 369 13.20 -17.83 -8.50
CA ARG A 369 14.34 -18.22 -7.67
C ARG A 369 14.07 -19.42 -6.76
N GLY A 370 12.95 -20.13 -6.98
CA GLY A 370 12.58 -21.30 -6.22
C GLY A 370 12.38 -21.03 -4.73
N ALA A 371 11.88 -19.82 -4.38
CA ALA A 371 11.53 -19.50 -3.00
C ALA A 371 10.45 -20.44 -2.50
N GLN A 372 10.59 -20.97 -1.30
CA GLN A 372 9.66 -21.94 -0.69
C GLN A 372 9.53 -21.71 0.81
N THR A 373 8.42 -22.20 1.37
CA THR A 373 8.27 -22.28 2.83
C THR A 373 9.21 -23.36 3.40
N THR A 374 9.56 -23.23 4.66
CA THR A 374 10.37 -24.23 5.38
C THR A 374 9.54 -24.90 6.47
N GLN A 375 9.73 -26.21 6.66
CA GLN A 375 9.09 -26.95 7.77
C GLN A 375 9.83 -26.75 9.11
N LYS A 376 11.06 -26.27 9.08
CA LYS A 376 11.89 -26.10 10.28
C LYS A 376 11.56 -24.83 11.07
N ASP A 377 11.17 -23.76 10.36
CA ASP A 377 10.88 -22.46 10.96
C ASP A 377 9.42 -22.09 10.64
N ILE A 378 8.59 -22.01 11.66
CA ILE A 378 7.15 -21.74 11.51
C ILE A 378 6.91 -20.23 11.38
N PRO A 379 6.12 -19.78 10.40
CA PRO A 379 5.67 -18.39 10.32
C PRO A 379 4.93 -17.94 11.58
N GLN A 380 5.13 -16.69 11.98
CA GLN A 380 4.56 -16.12 13.20
C GLN A 380 3.77 -14.86 12.87
N LEU A 381 2.57 -14.74 13.41
CA LEU A 381 1.78 -13.51 13.32
C LEU A 381 2.42 -12.39 14.16
N ASP A 382 2.16 -11.14 13.76
CA ASP A 382 2.56 -9.97 14.53
C ASP A 382 1.61 -9.77 15.72
N ASN A 383 2.09 -10.02 16.93
CA ASN A 383 1.33 -9.87 18.17
C ASN A 383 1.23 -8.41 18.68
N LYS A 384 1.74 -7.43 17.94
CA LYS A 384 1.71 -6.00 18.31
C LYS A 384 0.53 -5.25 17.71
N THR A 385 -0.25 -5.90 16.88
CA THR A 385 -1.38 -5.32 16.16
C THR A 385 -2.58 -6.28 16.16
N GLU A 386 -3.80 -5.71 16.12
CA GLU A 386 -5.04 -6.48 15.92
C GLU A 386 -5.18 -7.03 14.49
N ARG A 387 -4.34 -6.56 13.54
CA ARG A 387 -4.37 -7.03 12.16
C ARG A 387 -3.71 -8.40 12.07
N GLN A 388 -4.18 -9.23 11.16
CA GLN A 388 -3.62 -10.56 10.91
C GLN A 388 -2.35 -10.50 10.03
N ASN A 389 -1.43 -9.59 10.34
CA ASN A 389 -0.18 -9.47 9.63
C ASN A 389 0.84 -10.50 10.12
N TRP A 390 1.77 -10.88 9.26
CA TRP A 390 2.90 -11.70 9.64
C TRP A 390 3.99 -10.84 10.33
N GLY A 391 4.45 -11.28 11.49
CA GLY A 391 5.59 -10.68 12.19
C GLY A 391 6.92 -11.30 11.76
N LYS A 392 6.89 -12.57 11.33
CA LYS A 392 8.01 -13.31 10.77
C LYS A 392 7.50 -14.35 9.79
N TYR A 393 8.15 -14.45 8.62
CA TYR A 393 7.79 -15.45 7.60
C TYR A 393 9.05 -16.03 6.94
N PRO A 394 9.64 -17.10 7.52
CA PRO A 394 10.87 -17.71 7.01
C PRO A 394 10.65 -18.38 5.65
N ILE A 395 11.53 -18.12 4.70
CA ILE A 395 11.59 -18.74 3.38
C ILE A 395 13.00 -19.27 3.11
N ILE A 396 13.06 -20.28 2.25
CA ILE A 396 14.32 -20.83 1.71
C ILE A 396 14.29 -20.73 0.18
N PHE A 397 15.45 -20.65 -0.42
CA PHE A 397 15.62 -20.69 -1.86
C PHE A 397 16.25 -22.02 -2.25
N LYS A 398 15.59 -22.79 -3.11
CA LYS A 398 16.19 -23.99 -3.68
C LYS A 398 17.19 -23.57 -4.76
N LYS A 399 18.47 -23.88 -4.54
CA LYS A 399 19.46 -23.83 -5.64
C LYS A 399 19.14 -25.00 -6.58
N GLU A 400 18.98 -24.71 -7.87
CA GLU A 400 19.00 -25.79 -8.87
C GLU A 400 20.26 -26.61 -8.69
N LYS A 401 20.10 -27.94 -8.68
CA LYS A 401 21.24 -28.88 -8.55
C LYS A 401 22.02 -28.97 -9.84
#